data_4e7a4649a59ae8e96bfa52580f59a5b6
#
_entry.id   4e7a4649a59ae8e96bfa52580f59a5b6
#
_cell.length_a   1.000
_cell.length_b   1.000
_cell.length_c   1.000
_cell.angle_alpha   90.00
_cell.angle_beta   90.00
_cell.angle_gamma   90.00
#
_symmetry.space_group_name_H-M   'P 1'
#
loop_
_entity.id
_entity.type
_entity.pdbx_description
1 polymer ?
#
loop_
_entity_poly.entity_id
_entity_poly.type
_entity_poly.pdbx_seq_one_letter_code
_entity_poly.pdbx_strand_id
1 'polypeptide(L)'
;MDMDIKVIEQLVEQALKEIKAEQPLKFTAPKLERYGVFKTMDEAIAASEEAQKKLLFSKISDRQKYVDVIRSTIIKRENLELISRLSVEETEIGDYEHKLIKNRLAAEKTPGTEDLLTEAITGDNGLTLVEYCPFGVIGAITPTTNPTETIINNSISMIAGGNTVVFSPHPRAKKVS
;
A
#
# COMPACT_ATOMS: atom_id res chain seq x y z
N MET A 1 32.50 12.14 -30.21
CA MET A 1 32.87 10.81 -29.65
C MET A 1 31.66 9.93 -29.86
N ASP A 2 31.51 9.37 -31.08
CA ASP A 2 30.36 8.51 -31.39
C ASP A 2 30.63 7.15 -30.77
N MET A 3 29.82 6.82 -29.78
CA MET A 3 29.78 5.47 -29.18
C MET A 3 29.12 4.53 -30.20
N ASP A 4 29.86 3.49 -30.60
CA ASP A 4 29.39 2.52 -31.59
C ASP A 4 28.09 1.85 -31.11
N ILE A 5 27.06 1.96 -31.94
CA ILE A 5 25.71 1.41 -31.65
C ILE A 5 25.77 -0.08 -31.23
N LYS A 6 26.72 -0.83 -31.83
CA LYS A 6 26.98 -2.23 -31.50
C LYS A 6 27.44 -2.44 -30.06
N VAL A 7 28.21 -1.50 -29.49
CA VAL A 7 28.66 -1.57 -28.10
C VAL A 7 27.48 -1.33 -27.14
N ILE A 8 26.57 -0.43 -27.49
CA ILE A 8 25.36 -0.17 -26.71
C ILE A 8 24.43 -1.40 -26.74
N GLU A 9 24.24 -2.00 -27.92
CA GLU A 9 23.43 -3.21 -28.06
C GLU A 9 24.00 -4.38 -27.22
N GLN A 10 25.31 -4.58 -27.23
CA GLN A 10 25.98 -5.62 -26.44
C GLN A 10 25.83 -5.37 -24.94
N LEU A 11 25.96 -4.12 -24.47
CA LEU A 11 25.76 -3.77 -23.05
C LEU A 11 24.33 -3.97 -22.60
N VAL A 12 23.35 -3.62 -23.44
CA VAL A 12 21.92 -3.85 -23.16
C VAL A 12 21.61 -5.35 -23.12
N GLU A 13 22.14 -6.14 -24.07
CA GLU A 13 21.95 -7.61 -24.04
C GLU A 13 22.59 -8.26 -22.82
N GLN A 14 23.76 -7.79 -22.40
CA GLN A 14 24.43 -8.29 -21.20
C GLN A 14 23.66 -7.94 -19.93
N ALA A 15 23.18 -6.70 -19.79
CA ALA A 15 22.34 -6.26 -18.69
C ALA A 15 21.02 -7.05 -18.63
N LEU A 16 20.39 -7.32 -19.78
CA LEU A 16 19.17 -8.14 -19.85
C LEU A 16 19.41 -9.61 -19.48
N LYS A 17 20.62 -10.15 -19.79
CA LYS A 17 21.01 -11.49 -19.35
C LYS A 17 21.25 -11.57 -17.86
N GLU A 18 21.90 -10.56 -17.28
CA GLU A 18 22.13 -10.47 -15.83
C GLU A 18 20.81 -10.35 -15.05
N ILE A 19 19.88 -9.50 -15.52
CA ILE A 19 18.53 -9.38 -14.94
C ILE A 19 17.72 -10.69 -15.04
N LYS A 20 17.88 -11.45 -16.13
CA LYS A 20 17.22 -12.75 -16.31
C LYS A 20 17.90 -13.90 -15.54
N ALA A 21 19.18 -13.75 -15.18
CA ALA A 21 19.94 -14.74 -14.43
C ALA A 21 19.74 -14.66 -12.91
N GLU A 22 19.18 -13.56 -12.39
CA GLU A 22 18.68 -13.53 -11.04
C GLU A 22 17.51 -14.49 -10.92
N GLN A 23 17.83 -15.71 -10.47
CA GLN A 23 16.79 -16.72 -10.18
C GLN A 23 15.80 -16.10 -9.18
N PRO A 24 14.48 -16.21 -9.42
CA PRO A 24 13.53 -15.78 -8.43
C PRO A 24 13.82 -16.55 -7.15
N LEU A 25 14.22 -15.83 -6.09
CA LEU A 25 14.34 -16.37 -4.76
C LEU A 25 13.06 -17.17 -4.48
N LYS A 26 13.18 -18.49 -4.31
CA LYS A 26 12.07 -19.36 -3.92
C LYS A 26 11.66 -18.96 -2.50
N PHE A 27 10.81 -17.95 -2.43
CA PHE A 27 10.17 -17.56 -1.20
C PHE A 27 9.10 -18.59 -0.87
N THR A 28 9.39 -19.46 0.09
CA THR A 28 8.38 -20.25 0.77
C THR A 28 7.72 -19.33 1.79
N ALA A 29 6.58 -18.77 1.44
CA ALA A 29 5.80 -17.97 2.38
C ALA A 29 5.57 -18.78 3.67
N PRO A 30 5.88 -18.26 4.86
CA PRO A 30 5.59 -18.94 6.10
C PRO A 30 4.07 -19.21 6.18
N LYS A 31 3.68 -20.38 6.72
CA LYS A 31 2.28 -20.72 6.95
C LYS A 31 1.72 -19.74 7.99
N LEU A 32 0.98 -18.74 7.54
CA LEU A 32 0.41 -17.70 8.39
C LEU A 32 -0.84 -18.23 9.09
N GLU A 33 -0.91 -18.11 10.40
CA GLU A 33 -2.14 -18.37 11.19
C GLU A 33 -3.22 -17.32 10.89
N ARG A 34 -2.80 -16.10 10.48
CA ARG A 34 -3.68 -15.02 10.01
C ARG A 34 -3.03 -14.34 8.82
N TYR A 35 -3.83 -14.04 7.82
CA TYR A 35 -3.38 -13.35 6.62
C TYR A 35 -2.87 -11.94 6.97
N GLY A 36 -1.62 -11.63 6.60
CA GLY A 36 -1.00 -10.32 6.81
C GLY A 36 -0.56 -10.01 8.24
N VAL A 37 -0.70 -10.97 9.19
CA VAL A 37 -0.22 -10.80 10.57
C VAL A 37 1.02 -11.66 10.78
N PHE A 38 2.11 -11.03 11.23
CA PHE A 38 3.42 -11.64 11.39
C PHE A 38 3.85 -11.66 12.85
N LYS A 39 4.75 -12.58 13.21
CA LYS A 39 5.26 -12.69 14.58
C LYS A 39 6.33 -11.65 14.88
N THR A 40 7.11 -11.29 13.86
CA THR A 40 8.20 -10.33 13.99
C THR A 40 8.07 -9.21 12.94
N MET A 41 8.69 -8.08 13.22
CA MET A 41 8.76 -6.96 12.29
C MET A 41 9.54 -7.35 11.02
N ASP A 42 10.62 -8.11 11.17
CA ASP A 42 11.44 -8.54 10.03
C ASP A 42 10.67 -9.43 9.05
N GLU A 43 9.82 -10.34 9.55
CA GLU A 43 8.92 -11.14 8.70
C GLU A 43 7.90 -10.26 7.96
N ALA A 44 7.33 -9.27 8.64
CA ALA A 44 6.38 -8.35 8.03
C ALA A 44 7.04 -7.49 6.94
N ILE A 45 8.24 -6.99 7.21
CA ILE A 45 9.02 -6.19 6.24
C ILE A 45 9.37 -7.06 5.03
N ALA A 46 9.92 -8.26 5.23
CA ALA A 46 10.28 -9.16 4.13
C ALA A 46 9.08 -9.50 3.24
N ALA A 47 7.91 -9.79 3.84
CA ALA A 47 6.69 -10.04 3.08
C ALA A 47 6.23 -8.80 2.31
N SER A 48 6.36 -7.62 2.90
CA SER A 48 6.01 -6.34 2.26
C SER A 48 6.96 -6.00 1.11
N GLU A 49 8.25 -6.29 1.24
CA GLU A 49 9.24 -6.12 0.15
C GLU A 49 8.90 -7.00 -1.06
N GLU A 50 8.53 -8.27 -0.84
CA GLU A 50 8.10 -9.15 -1.92
C GLU A 50 6.81 -8.68 -2.59
N ALA A 51 5.87 -8.16 -1.80
CA ALA A 51 4.65 -7.56 -2.33
C ALA A 51 4.96 -6.28 -3.12
N GLN A 52 5.90 -5.44 -2.64
CA GLN A 52 6.32 -4.21 -3.30
C GLN A 52 6.91 -4.48 -4.68
N LYS A 53 7.75 -5.50 -4.83
CA LYS A 53 8.32 -5.89 -6.14
C LYS A 53 7.21 -6.18 -7.17
N LYS A 54 6.11 -6.79 -6.74
CA LYS A 54 4.96 -7.07 -7.61
C LYS A 54 4.12 -5.82 -7.88
N LEU A 55 3.90 -5.01 -6.84
CA LEU A 55 3.11 -3.80 -6.93
C LEU A 55 3.76 -2.75 -7.83
N LEU A 56 5.09 -2.67 -7.85
CA LEU A 56 5.86 -1.74 -8.68
C LEU A 56 5.53 -1.85 -10.18
N PHE A 57 5.24 -3.05 -10.65
CA PHE A 57 4.89 -3.32 -12.05
C PHE A 57 3.38 -3.35 -12.31
N SER A 58 2.55 -3.08 -11.30
CA SER A 58 1.10 -3.04 -11.45
C SER A 58 0.66 -1.77 -12.17
N LYS A 59 -0.39 -1.91 -12.99
CA LYS A 59 -1.03 -0.75 -13.64
C LYS A 59 -1.87 0.02 -12.62
N ILE A 60 -2.15 1.29 -12.88
CA ILE A 60 -3.08 2.09 -12.07
C ILE A 60 -4.44 1.39 -11.96
N SER A 61 -4.93 0.79 -13.05
CA SER A 61 -6.20 0.04 -13.06
C SER A 61 -6.19 -1.19 -12.13
N ASP A 62 -5.04 -1.80 -11.87
CA ASP A 62 -4.95 -2.92 -10.93
C ASP A 62 -4.92 -2.41 -9.49
N ARG A 63 -4.19 -1.32 -9.24
CA ARG A 63 -4.22 -0.63 -7.94
C ARG A 63 -5.61 -0.11 -7.60
N GLN A 64 -6.36 0.39 -8.58
CA GLN A 64 -7.76 0.77 -8.40
C GLN A 64 -8.60 -0.42 -7.91
N LYS A 65 -8.45 -1.61 -8.51
CA LYS A 65 -9.15 -2.82 -8.04
C LYS A 65 -8.83 -3.15 -6.58
N TYR A 66 -7.56 -3.00 -6.16
CA TYR A 66 -7.19 -3.23 -4.76
C TYR A 66 -7.86 -2.22 -3.82
N VAL A 67 -7.88 -0.96 -4.20
CA VAL A 67 -8.59 0.10 -3.46
C VAL A 67 -10.09 -0.21 -3.38
N ASP A 68 -10.72 -0.61 -4.49
CA ASP A 68 -12.15 -0.96 -4.53
C ASP A 68 -12.48 -2.16 -3.65
N VAL A 69 -11.59 -3.17 -3.60
CA VAL A 69 -11.75 -4.32 -2.69
C VAL A 69 -11.68 -3.88 -1.24
N ILE A 70 -10.74 -3.01 -0.86
CA ILE A 70 -10.65 -2.47 0.50
C ILE A 70 -11.93 -1.71 0.84
N ARG A 71 -12.33 -0.75 0.01
CA ARG A 71 -13.55 0.06 0.21
C ARG A 71 -14.78 -0.85 0.37
N SER A 72 -15.03 -1.73 -0.60
CA SER A 72 -16.21 -2.61 -0.60
C SER A 72 -16.22 -3.61 0.55
N THR A 73 -15.06 -4.03 1.04
CA THR A 73 -14.96 -4.93 2.20
C THR A 73 -15.30 -4.20 3.49
N ILE A 74 -14.74 -3.01 3.69
CA ILE A 74 -14.96 -2.23 4.91
C ILE A 74 -16.41 -1.76 5.05
N ILE A 75 -17.06 -1.30 3.96
CA ILE A 75 -18.43 -0.78 4.01
C ILE A 75 -19.50 -1.85 4.19
N LYS A 76 -19.16 -3.14 4.07
CA LYS A 76 -20.12 -4.21 4.44
C LYS A 76 -20.57 -4.02 5.88
N ARG A 77 -21.89 -4.06 6.09
CA ARG A 77 -22.50 -3.79 7.40
C ARG A 77 -21.85 -4.59 8.53
N GLU A 78 -21.69 -5.88 8.31
CA GLU A 78 -21.08 -6.81 9.28
C GLU A 78 -19.64 -6.42 9.68
N ASN A 79 -18.82 -6.03 8.71
CA ASN A 79 -17.43 -5.62 8.95
C ASN A 79 -17.38 -4.26 9.65
N LEU A 80 -18.17 -3.31 9.17
CA LEU A 80 -18.22 -1.95 9.72
C LEU A 80 -18.67 -1.97 11.19
N GLU A 81 -19.72 -2.74 11.51
CA GLU A 81 -20.21 -2.92 12.89
C GLU A 81 -19.14 -3.61 13.77
N LEU A 82 -18.48 -4.65 13.25
CA LEU A 82 -17.45 -5.39 13.96
C LEU A 82 -16.26 -4.50 14.34
N ILE A 83 -15.64 -3.84 13.37
CA ILE A 83 -14.45 -3.00 13.63
C ILE A 83 -14.78 -1.79 14.50
N SER A 84 -15.97 -1.21 14.36
CA SER A 84 -16.41 -0.09 15.19
C SER A 84 -16.61 -0.50 16.64
N ARG A 85 -17.23 -1.66 16.89
CA ARG A 85 -17.39 -2.22 18.23
C ARG A 85 -16.06 -2.55 18.88
N LEU A 86 -15.22 -3.33 18.18
CA LEU A 86 -13.90 -3.70 18.68
C LEU A 86 -13.02 -2.48 18.97
N SER A 87 -13.13 -1.42 18.16
CA SER A 87 -12.38 -0.18 18.37
C SER A 87 -12.72 0.46 19.71
N VAL A 88 -14.00 0.55 20.06
CA VAL A 88 -14.44 1.10 21.35
C VAL A 88 -14.08 0.17 22.51
N GLU A 89 -14.34 -1.14 22.37
CA GLU A 89 -14.08 -2.13 23.41
C GLU A 89 -12.60 -2.24 23.78
N GLU A 90 -11.70 -2.23 22.78
CA GLU A 90 -10.27 -2.39 23.03
C GLU A 90 -9.58 -1.11 23.48
N THR A 91 -9.95 0.02 22.89
CA THR A 91 -9.30 1.30 23.19
C THR A 91 -9.91 2.05 24.35
N GLU A 92 -11.17 1.78 24.67
CA GLU A 92 -12.00 2.54 25.62
C GLU A 92 -12.12 4.03 25.23
N ILE A 93 -12.04 4.33 23.90
CA ILE A 93 -12.07 5.69 23.37
C ILE A 93 -13.15 5.82 22.31
N GLY A 94 -13.99 6.85 22.49
CA GLY A 94 -15.02 7.24 21.55
C GLY A 94 -16.34 6.48 21.78
N ASP A 95 -17.23 6.66 20.82
CA ASP A 95 -18.58 6.14 20.81
C ASP A 95 -18.81 5.26 19.58
N TYR A 96 -19.60 4.20 19.73
CA TYR A 96 -19.84 3.21 18.68
C TYR A 96 -20.45 3.83 17.41
N GLU A 97 -21.46 4.68 17.56
CA GLU A 97 -22.15 5.31 16.43
C GLU A 97 -21.20 6.24 15.67
N HIS A 98 -20.39 7.00 16.42
CA HIS A 98 -19.35 7.84 15.81
C HIS A 98 -18.28 7.02 15.12
N LYS A 99 -17.88 5.87 15.65
CA LYS A 99 -16.92 4.97 14.99
C LYS A 99 -17.48 4.37 13.71
N LEU A 100 -18.77 4.02 13.66
CA LEU A 100 -19.44 3.59 12.43
C LEU A 100 -19.33 4.65 11.32
N ILE A 101 -19.67 5.89 11.67
CA ILE A 101 -19.63 7.02 10.72
C ILE A 101 -18.19 7.25 10.24
N LYS A 102 -17.22 7.28 11.15
CA LYS A 102 -15.81 7.55 10.85
C LYS A 102 -15.17 6.47 9.99
N ASN A 103 -15.40 5.19 10.31
CA ASN A 103 -14.88 4.07 9.53
C ASN A 103 -15.45 4.06 8.11
N ARG A 104 -16.77 4.32 7.98
CA ARG A 104 -17.41 4.48 6.68
C ARG A 104 -16.81 5.65 5.91
N LEU A 105 -16.68 6.81 6.54
CA LEU A 105 -16.07 8.01 5.94
C LEU A 105 -14.64 7.73 5.46
N ALA A 106 -13.83 7.06 6.27
CA ALA A 106 -12.46 6.68 5.89
C ALA A 106 -12.45 5.77 4.65
N ALA A 107 -13.35 4.80 4.56
CA ALA A 107 -13.43 3.92 3.40
C ALA A 107 -13.93 4.62 2.12
N GLU A 108 -14.95 5.47 2.24
CA GLU A 108 -15.62 6.09 1.10
C GLU A 108 -14.92 7.36 0.59
N LYS A 109 -14.25 8.11 1.48
CA LYS A 109 -13.74 9.46 1.17
C LYS A 109 -12.23 9.58 1.14
N THR A 110 -11.49 8.53 1.55
CA THR A 110 -10.03 8.58 1.37
C THR A 110 -9.70 8.58 -0.11
N PRO A 111 -8.88 9.54 -0.58
CA PRO A 111 -8.42 9.57 -1.97
C PRO A 111 -7.70 8.28 -2.38
N GLY A 112 -7.98 7.83 -3.60
CA GLY A 112 -7.37 6.64 -4.19
C GLY A 112 -6.58 6.98 -5.45
N THR A 113 -6.65 6.09 -6.45
CA THR A 113 -5.94 6.30 -7.71
C THR A 113 -6.51 7.46 -8.54
N GLU A 114 -7.72 7.91 -8.23
CA GLU A 114 -8.38 9.06 -8.87
C GLU A 114 -7.62 10.37 -8.70
N ASP A 115 -6.80 10.50 -7.64
CA ASP A 115 -5.99 11.69 -7.37
C ASP A 115 -4.58 11.64 -8.00
N LEU A 116 -4.23 10.54 -8.65
CA LEU A 116 -2.93 10.37 -9.31
C LEU A 116 -2.96 10.93 -10.74
N LEU A 117 -3.12 12.24 -10.85
CA LEU A 117 -3.16 12.91 -12.14
C LEU A 117 -1.76 13.36 -12.57
N THR A 118 -1.41 13.07 -13.82
CA THR A 118 -0.20 13.62 -14.44
C THR A 118 -0.42 15.10 -14.71
N GLU A 119 0.47 15.95 -14.26
CA GLU A 119 0.45 17.38 -14.55
C GLU A 119 1.44 17.72 -15.66
N ALA A 120 1.01 18.55 -16.60
CA ALA A 120 1.86 19.08 -17.66
C ALA A 120 1.97 20.59 -17.52
N ILE A 121 3.18 21.07 -17.29
CA ILE A 121 3.49 22.49 -17.17
C ILE A 121 4.27 22.93 -18.41
N THR A 122 3.72 23.88 -19.17
CA THR A 122 4.33 24.41 -20.40
C THR A 122 4.74 25.86 -20.21
N GLY A 123 5.79 26.27 -20.91
CA GLY A 123 6.27 27.63 -20.97
C GLY A 123 7.08 27.85 -22.25
N ASP A 124 7.60 29.07 -22.42
CA ASP A 124 8.37 29.45 -23.64
C ASP A 124 9.61 28.59 -23.89
N ASN A 125 10.15 27.98 -22.85
CA ASN A 125 11.43 27.23 -22.91
C ASN A 125 11.28 25.71 -22.77
N GLY A 126 10.04 25.18 -22.73
CA GLY A 126 9.85 23.72 -22.67
C GLY A 126 8.58 23.23 -22.02
N LEU A 127 8.55 21.90 -21.82
CA LEU A 127 7.48 21.14 -21.19
C LEU A 127 8.05 20.35 -20.01
N THR A 128 7.39 20.42 -18.86
CA THR A 128 7.66 19.58 -17.69
C THR A 128 6.45 18.70 -17.42
N LEU A 129 6.67 17.40 -17.28
CA LEU A 129 5.66 16.46 -16.80
C LEU A 129 5.97 16.12 -15.34
N VAL A 130 4.93 16.14 -14.51
CA VAL A 130 5.02 15.78 -13.09
C VAL A 130 4.14 14.55 -12.85
N GLU A 131 4.74 13.50 -12.31
CA GLU A 131 4.07 12.24 -11.98
C GLU A 131 4.47 11.79 -10.58
N TYR A 132 3.52 11.12 -9.89
CA TYR A 132 3.78 10.55 -8.58
C TYR A 132 4.47 9.20 -8.70
N CYS A 133 5.57 9.02 -7.95
CA CYS A 133 6.31 7.76 -7.85
C CYS A 133 6.15 7.14 -6.47
N PRO A 134 6.13 5.78 -6.35
CA PRO A 134 6.10 5.12 -5.05
C PRO A 134 7.43 5.31 -4.29
N PHE A 135 7.34 5.39 -2.97
CA PHE A 135 8.49 5.31 -2.07
C PHE A 135 8.97 3.87 -1.87
N GLY A 136 8.04 2.91 -1.91
CA GLY A 136 8.32 1.49 -1.66
C GLY A 136 7.58 0.95 -0.45
N VAL A 137 8.30 0.25 0.44
CA VAL A 137 7.75 -0.27 1.71
C VAL A 137 7.68 0.85 2.73
N ILE A 138 6.49 1.09 3.28
CA ILE A 138 6.24 2.14 4.27
C ILE A 138 5.94 1.52 5.63
N GLY A 139 6.65 1.97 6.66
CA GLY A 139 6.31 1.67 8.06
C GLY A 139 5.30 2.68 8.59
N ALA A 140 4.15 2.20 9.08
CA ALA A 140 3.07 3.04 9.60
C ALA A 140 2.78 2.73 11.08
N ILE A 141 3.14 3.65 11.97
CA ILE A 141 2.75 3.59 13.38
C ILE A 141 1.33 4.15 13.51
N THR A 142 0.41 3.33 14.04
CA THR A 142 -0.99 3.74 14.15
C THR A 142 -1.37 4.12 15.58
N PRO A 143 -2.22 5.15 15.76
CA PRO A 143 -2.60 5.65 17.06
C PRO A 143 -3.67 4.78 17.73
N THR A 144 -3.91 4.97 19.02
CA THR A 144 -5.03 4.37 19.74
C THR A 144 -6.35 5.12 19.55
N THR A 145 -6.29 6.41 19.21
CA THR A 145 -7.49 7.25 19.08
C THR A 145 -8.34 6.93 17.85
N ASN A 146 -7.68 6.63 16.73
CA ASN A 146 -8.33 6.31 15.45
C ASN A 146 -7.62 5.11 14.77
N PRO A 147 -7.59 3.94 15.41
CA PRO A 147 -6.79 2.81 14.90
C PRO A 147 -7.30 2.31 13.55
N THR A 148 -8.57 2.03 13.44
CA THR A 148 -9.20 1.48 12.23
C THR A 148 -9.24 2.48 11.09
N GLU A 149 -9.64 3.70 11.37
CA GLU A 149 -9.70 4.78 10.39
C GLU A 149 -8.32 5.07 9.77
N THR A 150 -7.27 5.04 10.60
CA THR A 150 -5.88 5.25 10.14
C THR A 150 -5.42 4.11 9.24
N ILE A 151 -5.73 2.85 9.59
CA ILE A 151 -5.37 1.70 8.77
C ILE A 151 -6.10 1.74 7.44
N ILE A 152 -7.41 2.02 7.43
CA ILE A 152 -8.21 2.14 6.21
C ILE A 152 -7.64 3.23 5.30
N ASN A 153 -7.43 4.43 5.85
CA ASN A 153 -6.89 5.56 5.10
C ASN A 153 -5.51 5.25 4.51
N ASN A 154 -4.57 4.81 5.35
CA ASN A 154 -3.21 4.53 4.92
C ASN A 154 -3.16 3.38 3.91
N SER A 155 -3.97 2.34 4.08
CA SER A 155 -4.03 1.24 3.10
C SER A 155 -4.49 1.72 1.73
N ILE A 156 -5.55 2.52 1.67
CA ILE A 156 -6.08 3.06 0.41
C ILE A 156 -5.04 3.98 -0.25
N SER A 157 -4.55 4.99 0.49
CA SER A 157 -3.64 6.00 -0.06
C SER A 157 -2.29 5.40 -0.49
N MET A 158 -1.71 4.50 0.32
CA MET A 158 -0.41 3.92 0.03
C MET A 158 -0.47 2.95 -1.15
N ILE A 159 -1.49 2.08 -1.21
CA ILE A 159 -1.68 1.16 -2.34
C ILE A 159 -1.99 1.94 -3.62
N ALA A 160 -2.84 2.96 -3.56
CA ALA A 160 -3.09 3.84 -4.69
C ALA A 160 -1.79 4.44 -5.23
N GLY A 161 -0.94 4.98 -4.34
CA GLY A 161 0.38 5.53 -4.68
C GLY A 161 1.43 4.49 -5.09
N GLY A 162 1.10 3.18 -5.11
CA GLY A 162 2.02 2.11 -5.51
C GLY A 162 2.97 1.66 -4.40
N ASN A 163 2.64 1.94 -3.14
CA ASN A 163 3.44 1.57 -1.97
C ASN A 163 2.80 0.40 -1.22
N THR A 164 3.62 -0.45 -0.62
CA THR A 164 3.18 -1.40 0.40
C THR A 164 3.36 -0.81 1.79
N VAL A 165 2.64 -1.35 2.79
CA VAL A 165 2.65 -0.81 4.14
C VAL A 165 2.76 -1.92 5.18
N VAL A 166 3.61 -1.68 6.18
CA VAL A 166 3.71 -2.49 7.40
C VAL A 166 3.16 -1.66 8.55
N PHE A 167 2.08 -2.11 9.15
CA PHE A 167 1.47 -1.42 10.29
C PHE A 167 2.09 -1.88 11.61
N SER A 168 2.37 -0.91 12.49
CA SER A 168 2.74 -1.13 13.88
C SER A 168 1.66 -0.53 14.78
N PRO A 169 0.68 -1.33 15.22
CA PRO A 169 -0.44 -0.85 16.03
C PRO A 169 -0.02 -0.41 17.41
N HIS A 170 -0.72 0.61 17.94
CA HIS A 170 -0.58 0.96 19.35
C HIS A 170 -0.92 -0.24 20.24
N PRO A 171 -0.20 -0.46 21.39
CA PRO A 171 -0.45 -1.60 22.28
C PRO A 171 -1.90 -1.80 22.72
N ARG A 172 -2.68 -0.72 22.86
CA ARG A 172 -4.11 -0.72 23.23
C ARG A 172 -5.07 -0.82 22.04
N ALA A 173 -4.57 -1.15 20.83
CA ALA A 173 -5.41 -1.26 19.63
C ALA A 173 -4.92 -2.39 18.70
N LYS A 174 -4.30 -3.43 19.26
CA LYS A 174 -3.68 -4.53 18.49
C LYS A 174 -4.69 -5.47 17.85
N LYS A 175 -5.83 -5.68 18.51
CA LYS A 175 -6.83 -6.65 18.04
C LYS A 175 -7.70 -6.07 16.95
N VAL A 176 -7.99 -4.77 17.06
CA VAL A 176 -8.85 -4.07 16.12
C VAL A 176 -8.09 -3.59 14.88
N SER A 177 -6.77 -3.43 15.01
CA SER A 177 -5.87 -3.11 13.90
C SER A 177 -5.49 -4.35 13.11
#